data_0161569f3dbb037695614d0806ac5942
#
_entry.id   0161569f3dbb037695614d0806ac5942
#
_cell.length_a   1.000
_cell.length_b   1.000
_cell.length_c   1.000
_cell.angle_alpha   90.00
_cell.angle_beta   90.00
_cell.angle_gamma   90.00
#
_symmetry.space_group_name_H-M   'P 1'
#
loop_
_entity.id
_entity.type
_entity.pdbx_description
1 polymer ?
#
loop_
_entity_poly.entity_id
_entity_poly.type
_entity_poly.pdbx_seq_one_letter_code
_entity_poly.pdbx_strand_id
1 'polypeptide(L)'
;MTLREKIFKTFIVTIREVNTHGGPEEFFSKYPVGGMYYGEAAALKDENGLEIGTQFDFDKLNECKKYSKNKLLVCADGASIRGQKVNCGTQRSLGASLNLEDAYNHGKIIGMQMNDKGIDWVLGPSIDMCFDPLMYLMAISDNPKIIGEIYREVIRGIQDQGVCATAKHFPGLGTYYVNMHIGPGSNILPFSEWMETYGYTYKEMFKENVMSVMTTHVSLKSYDNEFTDGFYPIATYSKKLTTNLLKGELGFEGAVVTDALIMGGMATGDLIKETVQAFKAGADLLLWPPVEAAEAIEEAILNGEIPMSRLDDALARIEKMESFRNNALENKAFDTPDAEFVDKTKIEIARNGICMLRNEIGLLPINADKYKKILIVDSTDADEKSSLLLKEEIEKRGIKADIKRDIYDVPSRVAWQSDVDKLQSQYDLVIFNLNAFFVAQWSEPHMHIWTSHLFDKAKKIIVNYGSPYFASEYFPEDPTFIEMNTTPTKETVKMLVDGLFGDIKFTGKSILTKVK
;
A
#
# COMPACT_ATOMS: atom_id res chain seq x y z
N MET A 1 -6.96 37.67 -1.10
CA MET A 1 -5.67 36.95 -1.32
C MET A 1 -4.97 37.55 -2.56
N THR A 2 -3.68 37.82 -2.45
CA THR A 2 -2.82 38.18 -3.59
C THR A 2 -2.66 36.99 -4.54
N LEU A 3 -2.10 37.20 -5.76
CA LEU A 3 -1.82 36.07 -6.67
C LEU A 3 -0.87 35.06 -6.02
N ARG A 4 0.19 35.51 -5.36
CA ARG A 4 1.16 34.67 -4.64
C ARG A 4 0.50 33.84 -3.52
N GLU A 5 -0.39 34.44 -2.73
CA GLU A 5 -1.14 33.74 -1.68
C GLU A 5 -2.07 32.65 -2.27
N LYS A 6 -2.70 32.93 -3.41
CA LYS A 6 -3.51 31.93 -4.13
C LYS A 6 -2.67 30.75 -4.62
N ILE A 7 -1.46 31.00 -5.13
CA ILE A 7 -0.54 29.96 -5.57
C ILE A 7 -0.11 29.10 -4.37
N PHE A 8 0.27 29.69 -3.23
CA PHE A 8 0.65 28.94 -2.05
C PHE A 8 -0.46 28.03 -1.52
N LYS A 9 -1.74 28.32 -1.77
CA LYS A 9 -2.84 27.40 -1.43
C LYS A 9 -2.75 26.04 -2.16
N THR A 10 -2.00 25.94 -3.25
CA THR A 10 -1.79 24.69 -3.97
C THR A 10 -0.62 23.85 -3.43
N PHE A 11 0.15 24.38 -2.46
CA PHE A 11 1.37 23.75 -1.95
C PHE A 11 1.08 22.92 -0.69
N ILE A 12 1.50 21.65 -0.71
CA ILE A 12 1.51 20.73 0.41
C ILE A 12 2.95 20.48 0.82
N VAL A 13 3.39 21.07 1.91
CA VAL A 13 4.79 21.02 2.37
C VAL A 13 5.01 19.98 3.47
N THR A 14 6.27 19.64 3.73
CA THR A 14 6.65 18.74 4.82
C THR A 14 7.10 19.54 6.05
N ILE A 15 7.17 18.88 7.20
CA ILE A 15 7.81 19.46 8.40
C ILE A 15 9.30 19.75 8.18
N ARG A 16 9.96 18.96 7.30
CA ARG A 16 11.34 19.18 6.91
C ARG A 16 11.50 20.53 6.22
N GLU A 17 10.63 20.82 5.24
CA GLU A 17 10.61 22.11 4.54
C GLU A 17 10.42 23.26 5.51
N VAL A 18 9.46 23.15 6.43
CA VAL A 18 9.22 24.15 7.49
C VAL A 18 10.46 24.37 8.34
N ASN A 19 11.13 23.31 8.78
CA ASN A 19 12.34 23.41 9.61
C ASN A 19 13.53 24.01 8.87
N THR A 20 13.68 23.71 7.57
CA THR A 20 14.76 24.27 6.72
C THR A 20 14.64 25.79 6.59
N HIS A 21 13.44 26.32 6.70
CA HIS A 21 13.15 27.75 6.59
C HIS A 21 12.88 28.44 7.95
N GLY A 22 13.56 28.02 9.02
CA GLY A 22 13.57 28.68 10.32
C GLY A 22 12.49 28.21 11.30
N GLY A 23 11.79 27.13 10.98
CA GLY A 23 10.73 26.56 11.83
C GLY A 23 9.35 27.18 11.63
N PRO A 24 8.33 26.72 12.37
CA PRO A 24 6.94 27.07 12.11
C PRO A 24 6.64 28.56 12.11
N GLU A 25 7.12 29.31 13.10
CA GLU A 25 6.82 30.75 13.22
C GLU A 25 7.38 31.55 12.04
N GLU A 26 8.66 31.34 11.71
CA GLU A 26 9.32 32.05 10.61
C GLU A 26 8.75 31.63 9.27
N PHE A 27 8.57 30.32 9.06
CA PHE A 27 8.04 29.76 7.81
C PHE A 27 6.66 30.32 7.47
N PHE A 28 5.68 30.16 8.37
CA PHE A 28 4.30 30.58 8.10
C PHE A 28 4.10 32.10 8.09
N SER A 29 5.06 32.88 8.62
CA SER A 29 5.05 34.34 8.45
C SER A 29 5.27 34.76 6.99
N LYS A 30 6.02 33.95 6.22
CA LYS A 30 6.44 34.22 4.84
C LYS A 30 5.61 33.45 3.81
N TYR A 31 5.26 32.19 4.09
CA TYR A 31 4.70 31.24 3.13
C TYR A 31 3.30 30.76 3.58
N PRO A 32 2.22 31.36 3.06
CA PRO A 32 0.85 30.99 3.44
C PRO A 32 0.37 29.74 2.66
N VAL A 33 1.06 28.61 2.83
CA VAL A 33 0.76 27.34 2.14
C VAL A 33 -0.63 26.81 2.49
N GLY A 34 -1.21 26.01 1.55
CA GLY A 34 -2.57 25.47 1.71
C GLY A 34 -2.63 24.22 2.56
N GLY A 35 -1.54 23.44 2.63
CA GLY A 35 -1.57 22.21 3.41
C GLY A 35 -0.19 21.69 3.79
N MET A 36 -0.23 20.59 4.54
CA MET A 36 0.96 19.97 5.08
C MET A 36 0.85 18.45 5.04
N TYR A 37 1.90 17.79 4.54
CA TYR A 37 2.03 16.35 4.67
C TYR A 37 2.60 16.00 6.04
N TYR A 38 1.92 15.08 6.71
CA TYR A 38 2.27 14.62 8.04
C TYR A 38 2.58 13.12 8.01
N GLY A 39 3.78 12.77 7.64
CA GLY A 39 4.24 11.38 7.51
C GLY A 39 5.66 11.15 7.98
N GLU A 40 6.40 12.21 8.30
CA GLU A 40 7.70 12.08 8.94
C GLU A 40 7.52 11.80 10.42
N ALA A 41 7.52 10.51 10.74
CA ALA A 41 7.48 10.06 12.10
C ALA A 41 8.91 10.02 12.65
N ALA A 42 9.10 10.51 13.87
CA ALA A 42 10.30 10.19 14.61
C ALA A 42 10.37 8.68 14.80
N ALA A 43 11.51 8.07 14.51
CA ALA A 43 11.71 6.66 14.77
C ALA A 43 11.52 6.38 16.26
N LEU A 44 10.53 5.54 16.59
CA LEU A 44 10.42 4.98 17.93
C LEU A 44 11.56 3.98 18.10
N LYS A 45 12.39 4.21 19.12
CA LYS A 45 13.46 3.29 19.49
C LYS A 45 13.09 2.61 20.81
N ASP A 46 13.38 1.31 20.90
CA ASP A 46 13.34 0.56 22.15
C ASP A 46 14.47 0.99 23.11
N GLU A 47 14.51 0.37 24.27
CA GLU A 47 15.56 0.61 25.28
C GLU A 47 16.99 0.29 24.80
N ASN A 48 17.13 -0.47 23.69
CA ASN A 48 18.40 -0.81 23.07
C ASN A 48 18.72 0.08 21.85
N GLY A 49 17.86 1.06 21.53
CA GLY A 49 18.01 1.97 20.40
C GLY A 49 17.57 1.38 19.06
N LEU A 50 16.93 0.21 19.04
CA LEU A 50 16.38 -0.42 17.84
C LEU A 50 15.06 0.27 17.43
N GLU A 51 14.92 0.58 16.15
CA GLU A 51 13.69 1.16 15.62
C GLU A 51 12.54 0.14 15.66
N ILE A 52 11.55 0.40 16.53
CA ILE A 52 10.36 -0.45 16.74
C ILE A 52 9.10 0.10 16.10
N GLY A 53 9.20 1.25 15.44
CA GLY A 53 8.08 1.91 14.77
C GLY A 53 8.33 3.38 14.57
N THR A 54 7.30 4.08 14.14
CA THR A 54 7.32 5.52 13.91
C THR A 54 6.27 6.20 14.77
N GLN A 55 6.62 7.27 15.45
CA GLN A 55 5.72 8.10 16.24
C GLN A 55 5.49 9.43 15.52
N PHE A 56 4.22 9.81 15.39
CA PHE A 56 3.87 11.14 14.89
C PHE A 56 4.12 12.19 15.97
N ASP A 57 4.83 13.25 15.62
CA ASP A 57 5.05 14.41 16.51
C ASP A 57 3.88 15.38 16.39
N PHE A 58 2.80 15.12 17.15
CA PHE A 58 1.60 15.95 17.14
C PHE A 58 1.82 17.36 17.67
N ASP A 59 2.78 17.55 18.58
CA ASP A 59 3.09 18.87 19.14
C ASP A 59 3.61 19.78 18.03
N LYS A 60 4.45 19.26 17.17
CA LYS A 60 4.98 19.99 16.02
C LYS A 60 3.91 20.31 14.96
N LEU A 61 2.99 19.39 14.72
CA LEU A 61 1.84 19.64 13.84
C LEU A 61 0.96 20.75 14.42
N ASN A 62 0.66 20.71 15.72
CA ASN A 62 -0.14 21.73 16.40
C ASN A 62 0.56 23.09 16.39
N GLU A 63 1.89 23.11 16.53
CA GLU A 63 2.68 24.33 16.40
C GLU A 63 2.57 24.91 14.99
N CYS A 64 2.70 24.10 13.93
CA CYS A 64 2.48 24.54 12.54
C CYS A 64 1.08 25.11 12.34
N LYS A 65 0.04 24.43 12.84
CA LYS A 65 -1.35 24.91 12.76
C LYS A 65 -1.54 26.26 13.48
N LYS A 66 -0.85 26.48 14.59
CA LYS A 66 -0.92 27.73 15.36
C LYS A 66 -0.38 28.94 14.59
N TYR A 67 0.74 28.77 13.88
CA TYR A 67 1.39 29.86 13.16
C TYR A 67 0.87 30.06 11.73
N SER A 68 0.17 29.07 11.19
CA SER A 68 -0.39 29.18 9.84
C SER A 68 -1.53 30.20 9.78
N LYS A 69 -1.46 31.11 8.78
CA LYS A 69 -2.54 32.06 8.48
C LYS A 69 -3.76 31.39 7.84
N ASN A 70 -3.52 30.31 7.10
CA ASN A 70 -4.56 29.51 6.47
C ASN A 70 -4.92 28.32 7.39
N LYS A 71 -6.15 27.83 7.29
CA LYS A 71 -6.44 26.49 7.80
C LYS A 71 -5.69 25.49 6.91
N LEU A 72 -4.69 24.81 7.48
CA LEU A 72 -3.91 23.81 6.76
C LEU A 72 -4.77 22.58 6.48
N LEU A 73 -4.77 22.13 5.23
CA LEU A 73 -5.27 20.81 4.86
C LEU A 73 -4.17 19.78 5.16
N VAL A 74 -4.31 19.03 6.22
CA VAL A 74 -3.29 18.07 6.68
C VAL A 74 -3.53 16.71 6.03
N CYS A 75 -2.55 16.21 5.31
CA CYS A 75 -2.60 14.87 4.71
C CYS A 75 -1.54 13.93 5.28
N ALA A 76 -1.81 12.64 5.21
CA ALA A 76 -0.86 11.58 5.57
C ALA A 76 -1.08 10.32 4.72
N ASP A 77 -0.03 9.52 4.58
CA ASP A 77 -0.20 8.13 4.17
C ASP A 77 -0.87 7.34 5.29
N GLY A 78 -1.84 6.53 4.97
CA GLY A 78 -2.62 5.85 5.99
C GLY A 78 -3.57 4.81 5.44
N ALA A 79 -3.19 4.18 4.34
CA ALA A 79 -4.06 3.20 3.66
C ALA A 79 -4.31 1.92 4.46
N SER A 80 -3.70 1.73 5.64
CA SER A 80 -3.86 0.54 6.46
C SER A 80 -4.32 0.83 7.88
N ILE A 81 -5.22 0.00 8.40
CA ILE A 81 -5.64 0.03 9.80
C ILE A 81 -4.44 -0.26 10.71
N ARG A 82 -4.23 0.57 11.70
CA ARG A 82 -3.29 0.32 12.79
C ARG A 82 -4.07 -0.14 14.02
N GLY A 83 -3.82 -1.37 14.50
CA GLY A 83 -4.49 -1.91 15.68
C GLY A 83 -4.01 -1.26 16.97
N GLN A 84 -4.83 -1.36 18.02
CA GLN A 84 -4.45 -0.94 19.36
C GLN A 84 -3.59 -2.01 20.06
N LYS A 85 -4.02 -3.26 19.99
CA LYS A 85 -3.34 -4.43 20.58
C LYS A 85 -2.99 -5.50 19.55
N VAL A 86 -3.75 -5.57 18.47
CA VAL A 86 -3.62 -6.59 17.42
C VAL A 86 -2.99 -5.96 16.19
N ASN A 87 -1.91 -6.55 15.69
CA ASN A 87 -1.24 -6.12 14.46
C ASN A 87 -1.35 -7.19 13.37
N CYS A 88 -2.55 -7.49 12.95
CA CYS A 88 -2.82 -8.41 11.84
C CYS A 88 -3.64 -7.70 10.75
N GLY A 89 -3.63 -8.28 9.58
CA GLY A 89 -4.34 -7.74 8.42
C GLY A 89 -3.45 -6.85 7.57
N THR A 90 -3.39 -7.21 6.31
CA THR A 90 -2.84 -6.40 5.23
C THR A 90 -3.98 -6.02 4.29
N GLN A 91 -3.76 -5.08 3.39
CA GLN A 91 -4.73 -4.77 2.34
C GLN A 91 -5.06 -6.00 1.49
N ARG A 92 -4.11 -6.92 1.29
CA ARG A 92 -4.32 -8.18 0.57
C ARG A 92 -5.45 -9.03 1.14
N SER A 93 -5.61 -9.04 2.47
CA SER A 93 -6.72 -9.75 3.12
C SER A 93 -8.08 -9.26 2.62
N LEU A 94 -8.24 -7.97 2.31
CA LEU A 94 -9.48 -7.44 1.73
C LEU A 94 -9.76 -8.02 0.35
N GLY A 95 -8.73 -8.02 -0.53
CA GLY A 95 -8.85 -8.60 -1.87
C GLY A 95 -9.14 -10.09 -1.84
N ALA A 96 -8.57 -10.82 -0.87
CA ALA A 96 -8.78 -12.26 -0.69
C ALA A 96 -10.12 -12.58 -0.05
N SER A 97 -10.63 -11.76 0.86
CA SER A 97 -11.92 -11.96 1.54
C SER A 97 -13.12 -11.75 0.63
N LEU A 98 -13.01 -10.84 -0.34
CA LEU A 98 -14.12 -10.38 -1.19
C LEU A 98 -15.33 -9.88 -0.38
N ASN A 99 -15.12 -9.45 0.85
CA ASN A 99 -16.18 -9.01 1.75
C ASN A 99 -16.28 -7.48 1.73
N LEU A 100 -17.39 -6.98 1.21
CA LEU A 100 -17.63 -5.54 1.07
C LEU A 100 -17.87 -4.85 2.43
N GLU A 101 -18.43 -5.55 3.41
CA GLU A 101 -18.58 -5.02 4.77
C GLU A 101 -17.22 -4.87 5.46
N ASP A 102 -16.33 -5.85 5.33
CA ASP A 102 -14.95 -5.75 5.80
C ASP A 102 -14.23 -4.57 5.14
N ALA A 103 -14.42 -4.36 3.84
CA ALA A 103 -13.85 -3.25 3.09
C ALA A 103 -14.36 -1.89 3.59
N TYR A 104 -15.67 -1.75 3.78
CA TYR A 104 -16.27 -0.54 4.34
C TYR A 104 -15.76 -0.26 5.76
N ASN A 105 -15.78 -1.27 6.64
CA ASN A 105 -15.31 -1.13 8.02
C ASN A 105 -13.82 -0.80 8.08
N HIS A 106 -13.01 -1.36 7.17
CA HIS A 106 -11.60 -0.98 7.02
C HIS A 106 -11.45 0.51 6.72
N GLY A 107 -12.18 1.02 5.73
CA GLY A 107 -12.20 2.44 5.39
C GLY A 107 -12.69 3.31 6.55
N LYS A 108 -13.79 2.91 7.20
CA LYS A 108 -14.35 3.58 8.36
C LYS A 108 -13.32 3.74 9.49
N ILE A 109 -12.60 2.66 9.83
CA ILE A 109 -11.56 2.70 10.86
C ILE A 109 -10.41 3.63 10.47
N ILE A 110 -9.99 3.63 9.21
CA ILE A 110 -8.98 4.59 8.72
C ILE A 110 -9.47 6.02 8.95
N GLY A 111 -10.69 6.35 8.54
CA GLY A 111 -11.27 7.67 8.73
C GLY A 111 -11.35 8.07 10.20
N MET A 112 -11.82 7.18 11.09
CA MET A 112 -11.84 7.39 12.54
C MET A 112 -10.43 7.67 13.10
N GLN A 113 -9.43 6.88 12.70
CA GLN A 113 -8.05 7.06 13.15
C GLN A 113 -7.40 8.35 12.64
N MET A 114 -7.75 8.79 11.42
CA MET A 114 -7.30 10.07 10.88
C MET A 114 -7.93 11.25 11.65
N ASN A 115 -9.22 11.18 11.98
CA ASN A 115 -9.89 12.19 12.80
C ASN A 115 -9.25 12.32 14.18
N ASP A 116 -8.98 11.21 14.85
CA ASP A 116 -8.31 11.18 16.17
C ASP A 116 -6.95 11.89 16.13
N LYS A 117 -6.27 11.84 15.00
CA LYS A 117 -4.97 12.46 14.76
C LYS A 117 -5.05 13.88 14.18
N GLY A 118 -6.25 14.40 13.94
CA GLY A 118 -6.43 15.71 13.33
C GLY A 118 -5.91 15.80 11.88
N ILE A 119 -5.96 14.67 11.14
CA ILE A 119 -5.62 14.56 9.73
C ILE A 119 -6.89 14.71 8.92
N ASP A 120 -6.85 15.56 7.91
CA ASP A 120 -8.02 15.93 7.11
C ASP A 120 -8.18 15.10 5.85
N TRP A 121 -7.08 14.49 5.40
CA TRP A 121 -6.98 13.87 4.10
C TRP A 121 -5.99 12.70 4.10
N VAL A 122 -6.42 11.54 3.61
CA VAL A 122 -5.59 10.34 3.47
C VAL A 122 -5.14 10.16 2.02
N LEU A 123 -3.82 9.99 1.82
CA LEU A 123 -3.22 9.67 0.53
C LEU A 123 -3.33 8.15 0.28
N GLY A 124 -4.51 7.71 -0.03
CA GLY A 124 -4.88 6.31 -0.27
C GLY A 124 -6.39 6.11 -0.39
N PRO A 125 -6.82 4.95 -0.86
CA PRO A 125 -6.08 3.71 -1.13
C PRO A 125 -5.29 3.70 -2.43
N SER A 126 -4.33 2.73 -2.54
CA SER A 126 -3.67 2.38 -3.79
C SER A 126 -4.54 1.43 -4.59
N ILE A 127 -5.08 1.89 -5.72
CA ILE A 127 -5.92 1.10 -6.62
C ILE A 127 -5.13 0.45 -7.76
N ASP A 128 -3.82 0.30 -7.57
CA ASP A 128 -2.90 -0.31 -8.52
C ASP A 128 -3.13 -1.81 -8.67
N MET A 129 -2.71 -2.36 -9.80
CA MET A 129 -2.91 -3.78 -10.13
C MET A 129 -1.72 -4.63 -9.70
N CYS A 130 -1.99 -5.84 -9.22
CA CYS A 130 -0.96 -6.84 -8.91
C CYS A 130 -0.53 -7.59 -10.19
N PHE A 131 -0.03 -6.87 -11.20
CA PHE A 131 0.44 -7.49 -12.45
C PHE A 131 1.91 -7.88 -12.43
N ASP A 132 2.67 -7.36 -11.47
CA ASP A 132 4.07 -7.74 -11.25
C ASP A 132 4.29 -8.19 -9.79
N PRO A 133 5.32 -9.03 -9.56
CA PRO A 133 5.58 -9.59 -8.23
C PRO A 133 5.88 -8.58 -7.12
N LEU A 134 6.32 -7.36 -7.45
CA LEU A 134 6.63 -6.32 -6.45
C LEU A 134 5.37 -5.61 -5.96
N MET A 135 4.33 -5.56 -6.78
CA MET A 135 3.09 -4.85 -6.44
C MET A 135 2.25 -5.54 -5.36
N TYR A 136 2.55 -6.80 -5.01
CA TYR A 136 1.81 -7.51 -3.96
C TYR A 136 1.84 -6.81 -2.58
N LEU A 137 2.79 -5.91 -2.35
CA LEU A 137 2.87 -5.13 -1.11
C LEU A 137 1.79 -4.05 -1.02
N MET A 138 1.28 -3.57 -2.16
CA MET A 138 0.37 -2.44 -2.25
C MET A 138 -0.96 -2.80 -2.91
N ALA A 139 -0.97 -3.72 -3.86
CA ALA A 139 -2.15 -4.12 -4.60
C ALA A 139 -2.90 -5.26 -3.91
N ILE A 140 -4.22 -5.27 -4.05
CA ILE A 140 -5.11 -6.28 -3.44
C ILE A 140 -5.53 -7.37 -4.42
N SER A 141 -5.32 -7.18 -5.71
CA SER A 141 -5.65 -8.15 -6.76
C SER A 141 -5.03 -7.76 -8.10
N ASP A 142 -5.01 -8.70 -9.06
CA ASP A 142 -4.80 -8.46 -10.48
C ASP A 142 -6.13 -8.25 -11.25
N ASN A 143 -7.27 -8.32 -10.56
CA ASN A 143 -8.59 -8.20 -11.15
C ASN A 143 -9.19 -6.80 -10.91
N PRO A 144 -9.43 -6.01 -11.97
CA PRO A 144 -9.96 -4.64 -11.83
C PRO A 144 -11.34 -4.59 -11.17
N LYS A 145 -12.17 -5.63 -11.31
CA LYS A 145 -13.50 -5.67 -10.69
C LYS A 145 -13.39 -5.81 -9.17
N ILE A 146 -12.51 -6.70 -8.69
CA ILE A 146 -12.25 -6.87 -7.26
C ILE A 146 -11.71 -5.56 -6.67
N ILE A 147 -10.73 -4.93 -7.34
CA ILE A 147 -10.16 -3.65 -6.90
C ILE A 147 -11.24 -2.57 -6.86
N GLY A 148 -12.05 -2.47 -7.92
CA GLY A 148 -13.12 -1.49 -8.03
C GLY A 148 -14.18 -1.64 -6.93
N GLU A 149 -14.67 -2.84 -6.69
CA GLU A 149 -15.70 -3.11 -5.68
C GLU A 149 -15.18 -2.91 -4.25
N ILE A 150 -14.01 -3.47 -3.93
CA ILE A 150 -13.42 -3.38 -2.59
C ILE A 150 -13.02 -1.94 -2.25
N TYR A 151 -12.28 -1.28 -3.13
CA TYR A 151 -11.79 0.06 -2.80
C TYR A 151 -12.85 1.15 -2.91
N ARG A 152 -13.93 0.93 -3.66
CA ARG A 152 -15.10 1.79 -3.59
C ARG A 152 -15.66 1.82 -2.16
N GLU A 153 -15.81 0.67 -1.51
CA GLU A 153 -16.30 0.58 -0.14
C GLU A 153 -15.30 1.17 0.87
N VAL A 154 -13.99 0.95 0.66
CA VAL A 154 -12.95 1.58 1.50
C VAL A 154 -13.03 3.11 1.41
N ILE A 155 -13.13 3.67 0.21
CA ILE A 155 -13.27 5.13 0.01
C ILE A 155 -14.54 5.64 0.67
N ARG A 156 -15.67 4.95 0.49
CA ARG A 156 -16.93 5.29 1.15
C ARG A 156 -16.77 5.32 2.68
N GLY A 157 -16.18 4.27 3.26
CA GLY A 157 -15.93 4.20 4.70
C GLY A 157 -15.06 5.35 5.22
N ILE A 158 -13.99 5.74 4.49
CA ILE A 158 -13.14 6.87 4.85
C ILE A 158 -13.93 8.18 4.77
N GLN A 159 -14.66 8.41 3.68
CA GLN A 159 -15.36 9.67 3.44
C GLN A 159 -16.61 9.83 4.29
N ASP A 160 -17.29 8.76 4.67
CA ASP A 160 -18.38 8.79 5.67
C ASP A 160 -17.91 9.24 7.06
N GLN A 161 -16.61 9.17 7.33
CA GLN A 161 -15.99 9.77 8.52
C GLN A 161 -15.52 11.21 8.28
N GLY A 162 -15.89 11.82 7.15
CA GLY A 162 -15.55 13.20 6.82
C GLY A 162 -14.07 13.44 6.53
N VAL A 163 -13.30 12.42 6.25
CA VAL A 163 -11.89 12.48 5.83
C VAL A 163 -11.81 12.33 4.31
N CYS A 164 -11.07 13.21 3.63
CA CYS A 164 -10.87 13.08 2.19
C CYS A 164 -10.05 11.82 1.86
N ALA A 165 -10.45 11.08 0.83
CA ALA A 165 -9.70 9.94 0.31
C ALA A 165 -9.02 10.26 -1.02
N THR A 166 -7.96 9.50 -1.37
CA THR A 166 -7.21 9.62 -2.62
C THR A 166 -7.12 8.29 -3.35
N ALA A 167 -7.60 8.22 -4.58
CA ALA A 167 -7.29 7.09 -5.45
C ALA A 167 -5.90 7.27 -6.08
N LYS A 168 -5.00 6.30 -5.92
CA LYS A 168 -3.63 6.39 -6.41
C LYS A 168 -3.11 5.05 -6.95
N HIS A 169 -2.17 5.04 -7.91
CA HIS A 169 -1.40 6.15 -8.49
C HIS A 169 -1.74 6.27 -10.00
N PHE A 170 -2.33 7.37 -10.44
CA PHE A 170 -2.67 7.57 -11.85
C PHE A 170 -1.42 7.77 -12.72
N PRO A 171 -1.25 7.11 -13.88
CA PRO A 171 -2.22 6.28 -14.61
C PRO A 171 -2.20 4.78 -14.24
N GLY A 172 -1.55 4.37 -13.16
CA GLY A 172 -1.55 3.01 -12.65
C GLY A 172 -0.18 2.34 -12.69
N LEU A 173 0.16 1.69 -11.58
CA LEU A 173 1.38 0.91 -11.37
C LEU A 173 1.11 -0.59 -11.57
N GLY A 174 2.20 -1.38 -11.71
CA GLY A 174 2.16 -2.83 -11.73
C GLY A 174 2.35 -3.46 -13.11
N THR A 175 2.58 -2.67 -14.15
CA THR A 175 2.87 -3.19 -15.49
C THR A 175 4.34 -3.10 -15.88
N TYR A 176 5.18 -2.51 -15.05
CA TYR A 176 6.60 -2.29 -15.30
C TYR A 176 7.40 -2.22 -13.99
N TYR A 177 8.55 -2.91 -13.93
CA TYR A 177 9.33 -3.15 -12.71
C TYR A 177 10.19 -1.97 -12.22
N VAL A 178 10.10 -0.78 -12.81
CA VAL A 178 10.85 0.39 -12.33
C VAL A 178 10.13 1.02 -11.15
N ASN A 179 10.87 1.17 -10.05
CA ASN A 179 10.39 1.91 -8.89
C ASN A 179 10.50 3.42 -9.16
N MET A 180 9.35 4.13 -9.16
CA MET A 180 9.28 5.57 -9.44
C MET A 180 10.02 6.45 -8.41
N HIS A 181 10.40 5.90 -7.25
CA HIS A 181 11.29 6.60 -6.32
C HIS A 181 12.72 6.74 -6.85
N ILE A 182 13.11 5.91 -7.83
CA ILE A 182 14.47 5.87 -8.39
C ILE A 182 14.50 6.40 -9.83
N GLY A 183 13.47 6.11 -10.62
CA GLY A 183 13.40 6.52 -12.02
C GLY A 183 11.97 6.54 -12.57
N PRO A 184 11.72 7.15 -13.74
CA PRO A 184 10.38 7.24 -14.32
C PRO A 184 9.85 5.85 -14.69
N GLY A 185 8.60 5.59 -14.29
CA GLY A 185 7.89 4.36 -14.63
C GLY A 185 7.15 4.45 -15.96
N SER A 186 6.59 3.31 -16.38
CA SER A 186 5.74 3.25 -17.58
C SER A 186 4.60 2.25 -17.38
N ASN A 187 3.37 2.66 -17.66
CA ASN A 187 2.29 1.73 -17.86
C ASN A 187 2.31 1.31 -19.34
N ILE A 188 2.58 0.04 -19.60
CA ILE A 188 2.84 -0.47 -20.95
C ILE A 188 1.60 -1.03 -21.65
N LEU A 189 0.43 -0.99 -21.01
CA LEU A 189 -0.79 -1.54 -21.59
C LEU A 189 -1.22 -0.77 -22.85
N PRO A 190 -1.76 -1.46 -23.87
CA PRO A 190 -2.56 -0.82 -24.91
C PRO A 190 -3.69 -0.01 -24.28
N PHE A 191 -4.06 1.13 -24.87
CA PHE A 191 -5.05 2.03 -24.26
C PHE A 191 -6.42 1.37 -24.05
N SER A 192 -6.86 0.50 -24.96
CA SER A 192 -8.10 -0.27 -24.79
C SER A 192 -8.07 -1.15 -23.54
N GLU A 193 -6.96 -1.86 -23.32
CA GLU A 193 -6.76 -2.72 -22.15
C GLU A 193 -6.61 -1.89 -20.86
N TRP A 194 -5.93 -0.74 -20.95
CA TRP A 194 -5.84 0.22 -19.86
C TRP A 194 -7.24 0.73 -19.44
N MET A 195 -8.11 1.01 -20.40
CA MET A 195 -9.49 1.43 -20.14
C MET A 195 -10.33 0.33 -19.46
N GLU A 196 -10.09 -0.94 -19.80
CA GLU A 196 -10.78 -2.09 -19.20
C GLU A 196 -10.25 -2.44 -17.80
N THR A 197 -9.05 -1.99 -17.46
CA THR A 197 -8.38 -2.25 -16.18
C THR A 197 -8.36 -0.99 -15.31
N TYR A 198 -7.33 -0.16 -15.41
CA TYR A 198 -7.19 1.05 -14.60
C TYR A 198 -8.31 2.06 -14.85
N GLY A 199 -8.68 2.29 -16.11
CA GLY A 199 -9.78 3.18 -16.45
C GLY A 199 -11.10 2.77 -15.80
N TYR A 200 -11.38 1.47 -15.75
CA TYR A 200 -12.52 0.91 -15.03
C TYR A 200 -12.44 1.20 -13.52
N THR A 201 -11.28 0.91 -12.88
CA THR A 201 -11.14 1.13 -11.44
C THR A 201 -11.28 2.59 -11.05
N TYR A 202 -10.69 3.53 -11.81
CA TYR A 202 -10.89 4.96 -11.56
C TYR A 202 -12.36 5.36 -11.65
N LYS A 203 -13.10 4.88 -12.65
CA LYS A 203 -14.54 5.16 -12.77
C LYS A 203 -15.34 4.60 -11.60
N GLU A 204 -14.96 3.45 -11.03
CA GLU A 204 -15.60 2.94 -9.81
C GLU A 204 -15.36 3.87 -8.60
N MET A 205 -14.15 4.42 -8.46
CA MET A 205 -13.85 5.39 -7.38
C MET A 205 -14.64 6.70 -7.56
N PHE A 206 -14.85 7.13 -8.81
CA PHE A 206 -15.60 8.37 -9.10
C PHE A 206 -17.08 8.27 -8.73
N LYS A 207 -17.67 7.07 -8.73
CA LYS A 207 -19.05 6.84 -8.24
C LYS A 207 -19.24 7.20 -6.77
N GLU A 208 -18.18 7.10 -5.97
CA GLU A 208 -18.16 7.50 -4.56
C GLU A 208 -17.67 8.94 -4.35
N ASN A 209 -17.58 9.74 -5.42
CA ASN A 209 -17.09 11.12 -5.35
C ASN A 209 -15.77 11.23 -4.62
N VAL A 210 -14.81 10.33 -4.91
CA VAL A 210 -13.47 10.38 -4.30
C VAL A 210 -12.90 11.79 -4.40
N MET A 211 -12.45 12.34 -3.27
CA MET A 211 -12.08 13.77 -3.18
C MET A 211 -10.81 14.10 -3.93
N SER A 212 -9.88 13.15 -4.09
CA SER A 212 -8.67 13.38 -4.85
C SER A 212 -8.19 12.16 -5.62
N VAL A 213 -7.38 12.43 -6.66
CA VAL A 213 -6.58 11.44 -7.40
C VAL A 213 -5.13 11.89 -7.37
N MET A 214 -4.22 10.98 -7.06
CA MET A 214 -2.78 11.25 -7.13
C MET A 214 -2.23 10.80 -8.46
N THR A 215 -1.64 11.76 -9.22
CA THR A 215 -0.81 11.44 -10.39
C THR A 215 0.57 11.00 -9.93
N THR A 216 1.19 10.08 -10.67
CA THR A 216 2.55 9.63 -10.34
C THR A 216 3.50 9.76 -11.53
N HIS A 217 4.79 9.45 -11.29
CA HIS A 217 5.88 9.64 -12.26
C HIS A 217 5.95 8.46 -13.24
N VAL A 218 4.80 8.17 -13.85
CA VAL A 218 4.59 7.05 -14.77
C VAL A 218 3.97 7.56 -16.06
N SER A 219 4.52 7.12 -17.19
CA SER A 219 3.96 7.39 -18.51
C SER A 219 2.88 6.38 -18.89
N LEU A 220 1.95 6.81 -19.75
CA LEU A 220 1.03 5.93 -20.47
C LEU A 220 1.24 6.17 -21.96
N LYS A 221 2.26 5.51 -22.51
CA LYS A 221 2.70 5.67 -23.90
C LYS A 221 1.58 5.43 -24.91
N SER A 222 0.66 4.54 -24.62
CA SER A 222 -0.47 4.23 -25.51
C SER A 222 -1.49 5.38 -25.64
N TYR A 223 -1.42 6.39 -24.76
CA TYR A 223 -2.25 7.60 -24.83
C TYR A 223 -1.43 8.87 -25.13
N ASP A 224 -0.33 9.08 -24.43
CA ASP A 224 0.61 10.19 -24.71
C ASP A 224 1.94 9.62 -25.21
N ASN A 225 2.09 9.63 -26.55
CA ASN A 225 3.24 9.05 -27.25
C ASN A 225 4.27 10.11 -27.72
N GLU A 226 4.19 11.32 -27.23
CA GLU A 226 5.17 12.38 -27.52
C GLU A 226 6.48 12.08 -26.80
N PHE A 227 7.44 11.51 -27.55
CA PHE A 227 8.77 11.23 -27.01
C PHE A 227 9.65 12.49 -27.08
N THR A 228 10.00 13.05 -25.92
CA THR A 228 10.78 14.29 -25.81
C THR A 228 11.88 14.09 -24.76
N ASP A 229 13.09 14.57 -25.07
CA ASP A 229 14.25 14.54 -24.16
C ASP A 229 14.60 13.14 -23.61
N GLY A 230 14.34 12.09 -24.37
CA GLY A 230 14.65 10.71 -23.98
C GLY A 230 13.57 10.00 -23.19
N PHE A 231 12.39 10.61 -22.97
CA PHE A 231 11.30 10.05 -22.17
C PHE A 231 9.93 10.21 -22.83
N TYR A 232 9.01 9.31 -22.52
CA TYR A 232 7.57 9.56 -22.69
C TYR A 232 7.07 10.41 -21.51
N PRO A 233 6.12 11.34 -21.73
CA PRO A 233 5.63 12.18 -20.65
C PRO A 233 5.02 11.38 -19.53
N ILE A 234 5.51 11.56 -18.31
CA ILE A 234 4.91 11.03 -17.09
C ILE A 234 3.62 11.79 -16.76
N ALA A 235 2.67 11.16 -16.07
CA ALA A 235 1.38 11.78 -15.76
C ALA A 235 1.52 13.13 -15.04
N THR A 236 2.53 13.26 -14.18
CA THR A 236 2.83 14.51 -13.47
C THR A 236 3.04 15.69 -14.42
N TYR A 237 3.62 15.48 -15.63
CA TYR A 237 3.92 16.53 -16.61
C TYR A 237 2.99 16.54 -17.81
N SER A 238 2.26 15.46 -18.04
CA SER A 238 1.44 15.32 -19.22
C SER A 238 0.08 16.00 -19.06
N LYS A 239 -0.13 17.10 -19.76
CA LYS A 239 -1.45 17.72 -19.88
C LYS A 239 -2.45 16.76 -20.53
N LYS A 240 -2.01 15.92 -21.47
CA LYS A 240 -2.88 14.91 -22.10
C LYS A 240 -3.38 13.94 -21.06
N LEU A 241 -2.50 13.40 -20.19
CA LEU A 241 -2.91 12.44 -19.17
C LEU A 241 -3.72 13.10 -18.06
N THR A 242 -3.21 14.19 -17.46
CA THR A 242 -3.83 14.77 -16.26
C THR A 242 -5.05 15.63 -16.58
N THR A 243 -4.99 16.50 -17.60
CA THR A 243 -6.13 17.35 -17.94
C THR A 243 -7.09 16.66 -18.90
N ASN A 244 -6.59 16.13 -20.04
CA ASN A 244 -7.51 15.64 -21.07
C ASN A 244 -8.10 14.28 -20.71
N LEU A 245 -7.27 13.30 -20.31
CA LEU A 245 -7.76 11.97 -19.96
C LEU A 245 -8.45 11.96 -18.59
N LEU A 246 -7.73 12.31 -17.50
CA LEU A 246 -8.26 12.18 -16.14
C LEU A 246 -9.44 13.12 -15.87
N LYS A 247 -9.24 14.44 -16.04
CA LYS A 247 -10.30 15.42 -15.78
C LYS A 247 -11.36 15.46 -16.91
N GLY A 248 -10.93 15.30 -18.17
CA GLY A 248 -11.79 15.40 -19.34
C GLY A 248 -12.54 14.09 -19.65
N GLU A 249 -11.86 13.09 -20.22
CA GLU A 249 -12.51 11.89 -20.75
C GLU A 249 -13.06 10.96 -19.65
N LEU A 250 -12.33 10.81 -18.54
CA LEU A 250 -12.80 10.02 -17.39
C LEU A 250 -13.78 10.80 -16.51
N GLY A 251 -13.83 12.14 -16.63
CA GLY A 251 -14.78 13.00 -15.92
C GLY A 251 -14.47 13.21 -14.44
N PHE A 252 -13.19 13.23 -14.04
CA PHE A 252 -12.84 13.43 -12.64
C PHE A 252 -13.08 14.88 -12.17
N GLU A 253 -13.92 15.05 -11.16
CA GLU A 253 -14.31 16.37 -10.62
C GLU A 253 -13.63 16.75 -9.29
N GLY A 254 -12.88 15.84 -8.66
CA GLY A 254 -12.11 16.11 -7.45
C GLY A 254 -10.79 16.82 -7.72
N ALA A 255 -9.96 17.01 -6.70
CA ALA A 255 -8.64 17.63 -6.83
C ALA A 255 -7.58 16.60 -7.28
N VAL A 256 -6.70 17.01 -8.17
CA VAL A 256 -5.54 16.23 -8.59
C VAL A 256 -4.34 16.66 -7.78
N VAL A 257 -3.73 15.72 -7.05
CA VAL A 257 -2.48 15.92 -6.33
C VAL A 257 -1.33 15.21 -7.06
N THR A 258 -0.14 15.77 -7.06
CA THR A 258 1.05 15.06 -7.54
C THR A 258 1.50 14.02 -6.53
N ASP A 259 2.20 12.99 -6.97
CA ASP A 259 3.13 12.26 -6.09
C ASP A 259 4.26 13.20 -5.65
N ALA A 260 5.10 12.75 -4.69
CA ALA A 260 6.13 13.59 -4.12
C ALA A 260 7.13 14.09 -5.20
N LEU A 261 7.19 15.39 -5.38
CA LEU A 261 7.99 16.00 -6.46
C LEU A 261 9.51 15.80 -6.31
N ILE A 262 9.96 15.37 -5.13
CA ILE A 262 11.38 15.05 -4.86
C ILE A 262 11.80 13.62 -5.27
N MET A 263 10.88 12.82 -5.83
CA MET A 263 11.18 11.44 -6.23
C MET A 263 12.05 11.38 -7.48
N GLY A 264 12.91 10.37 -7.58
CA GLY A 264 13.80 10.18 -8.72
C GLY A 264 13.09 9.97 -10.07
N GLY A 265 11.82 9.59 -10.06
CA GLY A 265 10.98 9.48 -11.25
C GLY A 265 10.70 10.80 -11.97
N MET A 266 10.95 11.94 -11.32
CA MET A 266 10.86 13.27 -11.92
C MET A 266 11.97 13.54 -12.95
N ALA A 267 13.16 13.00 -12.74
CA ALA A 267 14.27 12.81 -13.68
C ALA A 267 15.02 14.03 -14.21
N THR A 268 14.59 15.27 -14.01
CA THR A 268 15.32 16.43 -14.56
C THR A 268 16.27 17.08 -13.56
N GLY A 269 16.00 16.95 -12.24
CA GLY A 269 16.78 17.55 -11.16
C GLY A 269 16.54 19.03 -10.94
N ASP A 270 15.63 19.66 -11.69
CA ASP A 270 15.21 21.06 -11.52
C ASP A 270 13.80 21.10 -10.92
N LEU A 271 13.71 21.00 -9.60
CA LEU A 271 12.43 20.92 -8.87
C LEU A 271 11.54 22.15 -9.10
N ILE A 272 12.10 23.33 -9.33
CA ILE A 272 11.29 24.53 -9.60
C ILE A 272 10.59 24.38 -10.95
N LYS A 273 11.35 24.06 -12.00
CA LYS A 273 10.81 23.84 -13.35
C LYS A 273 9.80 22.69 -13.34
N GLU A 274 10.10 21.59 -12.67
CA GLU A 274 9.25 20.43 -12.54
C GLU A 274 7.93 20.76 -11.84
N THR A 275 7.96 21.57 -10.78
CA THR A 275 6.77 22.04 -10.07
C THR A 275 5.88 22.89 -10.98
N VAL A 276 6.46 23.81 -11.75
CA VAL A 276 5.75 24.64 -12.74
C VAL A 276 5.08 23.75 -13.80
N GLN A 277 5.80 22.76 -14.33
CA GLN A 277 5.27 21.84 -15.34
C GLN A 277 4.12 20.98 -14.80
N ALA A 278 4.22 20.48 -13.56
CA ALA A 278 3.16 19.72 -12.91
C ALA A 278 1.88 20.56 -12.74
N PHE A 279 2.02 21.81 -12.29
CA PHE A 279 0.90 22.73 -12.18
C PHE A 279 0.27 23.06 -13.55
N LYS A 280 1.09 23.30 -14.57
CA LYS A 280 0.66 23.55 -15.95
C LYS A 280 -0.05 22.33 -16.56
N ALA A 281 0.38 21.11 -16.23
CA ALA A 281 -0.23 19.87 -16.71
C ALA A 281 -1.62 19.62 -16.14
N GLY A 282 -1.96 20.21 -14.99
CA GLY A 282 -3.31 20.08 -14.41
C GLY A 282 -3.36 19.65 -12.96
N ALA A 283 -2.22 19.48 -12.28
CA ALA A 283 -2.20 19.23 -10.85
C ALA A 283 -2.76 20.42 -10.06
N ASP A 284 -3.65 20.18 -9.13
CA ASP A 284 -4.30 21.20 -8.31
C ASP A 284 -3.57 21.38 -6.97
N LEU A 285 -2.98 20.32 -6.48
CA LEU A 285 -2.17 20.25 -5.26
C LEU A 285 -0.80 19.68 -5.61
N LEU A 286 0.24 20.33 -5.14
CA LEU A 286 1.63 20.01 -5.39
C LEU A 286 2.24 19.42 -4.11
N LEU A 287 2.64 18.15 -4.13
CA LEU A 287 3.15 17.46 -2.95
C LEU A 287 4.68 17.63 -2.88
N TRP A 288 5.14 18.27 -1.82
CA TRP A 288 6.55 18.59 -1.50
C TRP A 288 7.26 19.47 -2.54
N PRO A 289 6.60 20.55 -3.00
CA PRO A 289 7.27 21.51 -3.85
C PRO A 289 8.28 22.36 -3.05
N PRO A 290 9.37 22.85 -3.66
CA PRO A 290 10.17 23.91 -3.05
C PRO A 290 9.34 25.20 -3.02
N VAL A 291 9.40 25.96 -1.91
CA VAL A 291 8.58 27.17 -1.76
C VAL A 291 8.91 28.25 -2.80
N GLU A 292 10.13 28.25 -3.34
CA GLU A 292 10.61 29.16 -4.40
C GLU A 292 9.84 28.94 -5.71
N ALA A 293 9.30 27.77 -5.95
CA ALA A 293 8.52 27.48 -7.15
C ALA A 293 7.25 28.35 -7.25
N ALA A 294 6.77 28.92 -6.14
CA ALA A 294 5.63 29.83 -6.15
C ALA A 294 5.91 31.10 -6.97
N GLU A 295 7.14 31.59 -6.95
CA GLU A 295 7.56 32.74 -7.76
C GLU A 295 7.57 32.40 -9.25
N ALA A 296 8.11 31.25 -9.61
CA ALA A 296 8.15 30.81 -11.00
C ALA A 296 6.74 30.55 -11.58
N ILE A 297 5.82 30.00 -10.78
CA ILE A 297 4.40 29.82 -11.16
C ILE A 297 3.73 31.21 -11.35
N GLU A 298 4.01 32.19 -10.46
CA GLU A 298 3.48 33.53 -10.57
C GLU A 298 3.97 34.22 -11.85
N GLU A 299 5.26 34.13 -12.16
CA GLU A 299 5.83 34.66 -13.40
C GLU A 299 5.20 33.99 -14.63
N ALA A 300 5.04 32.67 -14.63
CA ALA A 300 4.40 31.93 -15.73
C ALA A 300 2.93 32.34 -15.93
N ILE A 301 2.22 32.73 -14.89
CA ILE A 301 0.86 33.25 -14.99
C ILE A 301 0.88 34.69 -15.54
N LEU A 302 1.75 35.54 -15.00
CA LEU A 302 1.81 36.95 -15.40
C LEU A 302 2.27 37.14 -16.86
N ASN A 303 3.13 36.26 -17.36
CA ASN A 303 3.57 36.30 -18.77
C ASN A 303 2.63 35.54 -19.73
N GLY A 304 1.55 34.90 -19.21
CA GLY A 304 0.53 34.20 -19.99
C GLY A 304 0.88 32.77 -20.41
N GLU A 305 1.98 32.21 -19.92
CA GLU A 305 2.35 30.81 -20.15
C GLU A 305 1.36 29.86 -19.47
N ILE A 306 0.91 30.22 -18.27
CA ILE A 306 -0.16 29.52 -17.53
C ILE A 306 -1.38 30.46 -17.46
N PRO A 307 -2.53 30.07 -18.02
CA PRO A 307 -3.72 30.93 -17.93
C PRO A 307 -4.24 31.02 -16.49
N MET A 308 -4.73 32.19 -16.08
CA MET A 308 -5.31 32.41 -14.75
C MET A 308 -6.42 31.38 -14.42
N SER A 309 -7.19 30.97 -15.42
CA SER A 309 -8.24 29.94 -15.27
C SER A 309 -7.71 28.59 -14.77
N ARG A 310 -6.40 28.28 -14.97
CA ARG A 310 -5.77 27.09 -14.41
C ARG A 310 -5.69 27.18 -12.88
N LEU A 311 -5.31 28.35 -12.37
CA LEU A 311 -5.28 28.60 -10.91
C LEU A 311 -6.69 28.61 -10.33
N ASP A 312 -7.65 29.24 -11.02
CA ASP A 312 -9.03 29.30 -10.56
C ASP A 312 -9.66 27.89 -10.50
N ASP A 313 -9.39 27.01 -11.48
CA ASP A 313 -9.81 25.59 -11.45
C ASP A 313 -9.19 24.84 -10.27
N ALA A 314 -7.89 25.02 -10.00
CA ALA A 314 -7.23 24.41 -8.86
C ALA A 314 -7.88 24.81 -7.53
N LEU A 315 -8.07 26.13 -7.36
CA LEU A 315 -8.64 26.66 -6.14
C LEU A 315 -10.09 26.19 -5.91
N ALA A 316 -10.90 26.09 -6.96
CA ALA A 316 -12.26 25.59 -6.86
C ALA A 316 -12.31 24.12 -6.40
N ARG A 317 -11.39 23.29 -6.90
CA ARG A 317 -11.27 21.89 -6.48
C ARG A 317 -10.75 21.74 -5.05
N ILE A 318 -9.79 22.56 -4.65
CA ILE A 318 -9.30 22.62 -3.26
C ILE A 318 -10.42 23.07 -2.32
N GLU A 319 -11.19 24.09 -2.69
CA GLU A 319 -12.33 24.57 -1.91
C GLU A 319 -13.40 23.49 -1.70
N LYS A 320 -13.63 22.65 -2.71
CA LYS A 320 -14.53 21.49 -2.60
C LYS A 320 -14.06 20.52 -1.52
N MET A 321 -12.75 20.20 -1.46
CA MET A 321 -12.17 19.36 -0.40
C MET A 321 -12.27 20.02 0.97
N GLU A 322 -11.88 21.30 1.07
CA GLU A 322 -11.95 22.08 2.31
C GLU A 322 -13.39 22.15 2.85
N SER A 323 -14.36 22.39 1.97
CA SER A 323 -15.79 22.46 2.33
C SER A 323 -16.32 21.12 2.80
N PHE A 324 -16.00 20.03 2.12
CA PHE A 324 -16.35 18.67 2.56
C PHE A 324 -15.83 18.40 3.98
N ARG A 325 -14.56 18.68 4.22
CA ARG A 325 -13.92 18.47 5.51
C ARG A 325 -14.49 19.36 6.61
N ASN A 326 -14.70 20.64 6.32
CA ASN A 326 -15.25 21.60 7.27
C ASN A 326 -16.67 21.23 7.71
N ASN A 327 -17.53 20.84 6.75
CA ASN A 327 -18.89 20.40 7.05
C ASN A 327 -18.89 19.19 8.00
N ALA A 328 -17.97 18.23 7.78
CA ALA A 328 -17.86 17.07 8.67
C ALA A 328 -17.40 17.44 10.08
N LEU A 329 -16.45 18.36 10.22
CA LEU A 329 -15.96 18.85 11.52
C LEU A 329 -17.03 19.66 12.29
N GLU A 330 -17.73 20.55 11.60
CA GLU A 330 -18.78 21.39 12.19
C GLU A 330 -19.97 20.55 12.71
N ASN A 331 -20.37 19.55 11.94
CA ASN A 331 -21.47 18.66 12.30
C ASN A 331 -21.04 17.47 13.17
N LYS A 332 -19.75 17.32 13.49
CA LYS A 332 -19.17 16.16 14.18
C LYS A 332 -19.62 14.84 13.55
N ALA A 333 -19.65 14.81 12.22
CA ALA A 333 -20.14 13.69 11.42
C ALA A 333 -19.06 12.59 11.29
N PHE A 334 -18.59 12.09 12.44
CA PHE A 334 -17.62 10.99 12.50
C PHE A 334 -17.67 10.30 13.86
N ASP A 335 -17.27 9.04 13.85
CA ASP A 335 -17.23 8.20 15.05
C ASP A 335 -15.87 8.34 15.78
N THR A 336 -15.87 8.06 17.06
CA THR A 336 -14.62 7.92 17.85
C THR A 336 -14.06 6.50 17.68
N PRO A 337 -12.74 6.32 17.55
CA PRO A 337 -12.14 4.99 17.48
C PRO A 337 -12.47 4.16 18.73
N ASP A 338 -13.11 3.01 18.52
CA ASP A 338 -13.32 1.99 19.53
C ASP A 338 -12.26 0.88 19.36
N ALA A 339 -11.42 0.70 20.37
CA ALA A 339 -10.32 -0.25 20.32
C ALA A 339 -10.80 -1.70 20.10
N GLU A 340 -11.93 -2.08 20.72
CA GLU A 340 -12.49 -3.44 20.57
C GLU A 340 -13.02 -3.65 19.14
N PHE A 341 -13.73 -2.67 18.59
CA PHE A 341 -14.21 -2.71 17.21
C PHE A 341 -13.04 -2.77 16.22
N VAL A 342 -11.98 -1.96 16.41
CA VAL A 342 -10.79 -1.96 15.57
C VAL A 342 -10.10 -3.32 15.58
N ASP A 343 -9.80 -3.87 16.76
CA ASP A 343 -9.10 -5.14 16.89
C ASP A 343 -9.94 -6.32 16.35
N LYS A 344 -11.25 -6.33 16.63
CA LYS A 344 -12.19 -7.33 16.10
C LYS A 344 -12.23 -7.30 14.57
N THR A 345 -12.40 -6.12 13.98
CA THR A 345 -12.46 -5.96 12.52
C THR A 345 -11.17 -6.42 11.85
N LYS A 346 -10.00 -6.08 12.41
CA LYS A 346 -8.71 -6.56 11.87
C LYS A 346 -8.59 -8.09 11.92
N ILE A 347 -9.03 -8.69 13.01
CA ILE A 347 -9.04 -10.16 13.16
C ILE A 347 -9.96 -10.81 12.12
N GLU A 348 -11.15 -10.24 11.89
CA GLU A 348 -12.10 -10.75 10.90
C GLU A 348 -11.56 -10.63 9.48
N ILE A 349 -11.01 -9.48 9.11
CA ILE A 349 -10.38 -9.26 7.80
C ILE A 349 -9.25 -10.27 7.58
N ALA A 350 -8.35 -10.43 8.54
CA ALA A 350 -7.24 -11.37 8.44
C ALA A 350 -7.73 -12.82 8.28
N ARG A 351 -8.72 -13.23 9.08
CA ARG A 351 -9.34 -14.54 9.03
C ARG A 351 -9.99 -14.83 7.68
N ASN A 352 -10.79 -13.89 7.18
CA ASN A 352 -11.50 -14.02 5.91
C ASN A 352 -10.55 -14.02 4.71
N GLY A 353 -9.34 -13.49 4.86
CA GLY A 353 -8.32 -13.43 3.82
C GLY A 353 -7.45 -14.69 3.69
N ILE A 354 -7.52 -15.64 4.63
CA ILE A 354 -6.72 -16.87 4.52
C ILE A 354 -7.32 -17.78 3.44
N CYS A 355 -6.51 -18.12 2.44
CA CYS A 355 -6.92 -18.91 1.28
C CYS A 355 -6.23 -20.29 1.30
N MET A 356 -7.01 -21.35 1.28
CA MET A 356 -6.53 -22.69 0.93
C MET A 356 -6.54 -22.80 -0.60
N LEU A 357 -5.42 -22.48 -1.23
CA LEU A 357 -5.32 -22.49 -2.69
C LEU A 357 -5.41 -23.93 -3.23
N ARG A 358 -4.73 -24.88 -2.59
CA ARG A 358 -4.72 -26.29 -2.98
C ARG A 358 -4.75 -27.20 -1.76
N ASN A 359 -5.45 -28.32 -1.86
CA ASN A 359 -5.45 -29.47 -0.94
C ASN A 359 -5.83 -30.75 -1.70
N GLU A 360 -5.10 -31.00 -2.78
CA GLU A 360 -5.43 -32.03 -3.79
C GLU A 360 -5.35 -33.46 -3.25
N ILE A 361 -4.45 -33.69 -2.30
CA ILE A 361 -4.27 -35.01 -1.68
C ILE A 361 -5.06 -35.19 -0.37
N GLY A 362 -5.91 -34.22 -0.03
CA GLY A 362 -6.73 -34.28 1.19
C GLY A 362 -5.91 -34.35 2.47
N LEU A 363 -4.79 -33.61 2.54
CA LEU A 363 -3.91 -33.57 3.71
C LEU A 363 -4.53 -32.80 4.87
N LEU A 364 -5.35 -31.82 4.56
CA LEU A 364 -6.08 -31.02 5.54
C LEU A 364 -7.53 -31.49 5.68
N PRO A 365 -8.09 -31.54 6.91
CA PRO A 365 -7.43 -31.16 8.16
C PRO A 365 -6.36 -32.17 8.60
N ILE A 366 -5.34 -31.67 9.32
CA ILE A 366 -4.29 -32.51 9.88
C ILE A 366 -4.91 -33.43 10.95
N ASN A 367 -4.71 -34.75 10.79
CA ASN A 367 -5.12 -35.71 11.77
C ASN A 367 -4.01 -35.91 12.81
N ALA A 368 -4.23 -35.41 14.04
CA ALA A 368 -3.28 -35.52 15.15
C ALA A 368 -3.03 -36.96 15.62
N ASP A 369 -3.91 -37.89 15.31
CA ASP A 369 -3.68 -39.30 15.62
C ASP A 369 -2.71 -39.95 14.63
N LYS A 370 -2.67 -39.47 13.42
CA LYS A 370 -1.83 -39.99 12.34
C LYS A 370 -0.47 -39.33 12.29
N TYR A 371 -0.40 -38.00 12.49
CA TYR A 371 0.83 -37.21 12.38
C TYR A 371 1.31 -36.83 13.79
N LYS A 372 2.43 -37.41 14.23
CA LYS A 372 2.97 -37.24 15.58
C LYS A 372 4.20 -36.32 15.62
N LYS A 373 4.88 -36.17 14.50
CA LYS A 373 6.10 -35.37 14.41
C LYS A 373 6.13 -34.54 13.14
N ILE A 374 6.17 -33.23 13.28
CA ILE A 374 6.17 -32.24 12.18
C ILE A 374 7.52 -31.53 12.13
N LEU A 375 8.07 -31.39 10.93
CA LEU A 375 9.18 -30.47 10.66
C LEU A 375 8.61 -29.15 10.14
N ILE A 376 9.00 -28.04 10.74
CA ILE A 376 8.78 -26.69 10.22
C ILE A 376 10.09 -26.24 9.57
N VAL A 377 10.06 -26.04 8.26
CA VAL A 377 11.15 -25.40 7.53
C VAL A 377 10.91 -23.91 7.56
N ASP A 378 11.80 -23.20 8.26
CA ASP A 378 11.71 -21.75 8.40
C ASP A 378 12.36 -21.06 7.19
N SER A 379 11.52 -20.45 6.36
CA SER A 379 11.92 -19.70 5.15
C SER A 379 11.46 -18.24 5.27
N THR A 380 11.89 -17.57 6.34
CA THR A 380 11.53 -16.19 6.62
C THR A 380 12.74 -15.26 6.45
N ASP A 381 12.49 -14.03 5.95
CA ASP A 381 13.56 -13.04 5.71
C ASP A 381 14.17 -12.45 6.99
N ALA A 382 13.42 -12.42 8.11
CA ALA A 382 13.81 -11.62 9.25
C ALA A 382 14.22 -12.46 10.47
N ASP A 383 13.27 -13.13 11.08
CA ASP A 383 13.50 -13.88 12.31
C ASP A 383 12.58 -15.09 12.40
N GLU A 384 12.94 -16.05 13.21
CA GLU A 384 12.19 -17.30 13.42
C GLU A 384 10.85 -17.10 14.17
N LYS A 385 10.45 -15.87 14.52
CA LYS A 385 9.27 -15.64 15.39
C LYS A 385 8.01 -16.31 14.89
N SER A 386 7.72 -16.21 13.60
CA SER A 386 6.52 -16.85 13.05
C SER A 386 6.59 -18.38 13.14
N SER A 387 7.75 -18.97 12.90
CA SER A 387 7.97 -20.42 13.01
C SER A 387 7.95 -20.88 14.46
N LEU A 388 8.44 -20.08 15.40
CA LEU A 388 8.34 -20.37 16.84
C LEU A 388 6.88 -20.35 17.31
N LEU A 389 6.09 -19.35 16.89
CA LEU A 389 4.65 -19.31 17.16
C LEU A 389 3.92 -20.49 16.55
N LEU A 390 4.25 -20.85 15.30
CA LEU A 390 3.65 -22.01 14.62
C LEU A 390 3.96 -23.31 15.36
N LYS A 391 5.20 -23.50 15.79
CA LYS A 391 5.60 -24.64 16.62
C LYS A 391 4.80 -24.70 17.92
N GLU A 392 4.73 -23.60 18.65
CA GLU A 392 3.98 -23.52 19.92
C GLU A 392 2.52 -23.91 19.75
N GLU A 393 1.84 -23.38 18.72
CA GLU A 393 0.42 -23.68 18.46
C GLU A 393 0.20 -25.14 18.02
N ILE A 394 1.13 -25.72 17.23
CA ILE A 394 1.08 -27.14 16.85
C ILE A 394 1.29 -28.05 18.07
N GLU A 395 2.23 -27.71 18.94
CA GLU A 395 2.53 -28.51 20.15
C GLU A 395 1.37 -28.52 21.14
N LYS A 396 0.56 -27.43 21.20
CA LYS A 396 -0.72 -27.42 21.96
C LYS A 396 -1.74 -28.43 21.44
N ARG A 397 -1.59 -28.92 20.21
CA ARG A 397 -2.41 -29.98 19.60
C ARG A 397 -1.89 -31.40 19.91
N GLY A 398 -0.83 -31.53 20.73
CA GLY A 398 -0.23 -32.80 21.10
C GLY A 398 0.71 -33.41 20.05
N ILE A 399 1.15 -32.63 19.09
CA ILE A 399 2.09 -33.04 18.04
C ILE A 399 3.46 -32.40 18.31
N LYS A 400 4.52 -33.22 18.29
CA LYS A 400 5.88 -32.68 18.40
C LYS A 400 6.26 -31.92 17.13
N ALA A 401 6.79 -30.71 17.26
CA ALA A 401 7.27 -29.93 16.15
C ALA A 401 8.73 -29.49 16.35
N ASP A 402 9.53 -29.67 15.32
CA ASP A 402 10.91 -29.19 15.27
C ASP A 402 11.04 -28.12 14.18
N ILE A 403 11.88 -27.09 14.39
CA ILE A 403 12.17 -26.05 13.42
C ILE A 403 13.54 -26.31 12.81
N LYS A 404 13.67 -26.13 11.51
CA LYS A 404 14.94 -26.19 10.79
C LYS A 404 15.02 -25.04 9.79
N ARG A 405 16.08 -24.24 9.88
CA ARG A 405 16.38 -23.16 8.94
C ARG A 405 17.47 -23.59 7.97
N ASP A 406 18.55 -24.12 8.50
CA ASP A 406 19.72 -24.54 7.70
C ASP A 406 19.52 -25.95 7.14
N ILE A 407 18.83 -26.04 6.01
CA ILE A 407 18.61 -27.31 5.27
C ILE A 407 19.64 -27.51 4.14
N TYR A 408 20.54 -26.58 3.97
CA TYR A 408 21.66 -26.61 3.02
C TYR A 408 22.96 -26.21 3.75
N ASP A 409 24.10 -26.57 3.16
CA ASP A 409 25.39 -26.14 3.69
C ASP A 409 25.61 -24.64 3.40
N VAL A 410 25.61 -23.83 4.44
CA VAL A 410 25.65 -22.36 4.33
C VAL A 410 26.89 -21.84 3.59
N PRO A 411 28.14 -22.32 3.83
CA PRO A 411 29.29 -21.84 3.09
C PRO A 411 29.26 -22.16 1.60
N SER A 412 28.85 -23.38 1.23
CA SER A 412 28.84 -23.85 -0.15
C SER A 412 27.54 -23.58 -0.88
N ARG A 413 26.45 -23.27 -0.15
CA ARG A 413 25.07 -23.15 -0.66
C ARG A 413 24.60 -24.39 -1.44
N VAL A 414 25.00 -25.56 -0.98
CA VAL A 414 24.64 -26.85 -1.56
C VAL A 414 23.75 -27.61 -0.60
N ALA A 415 22.62 -28.10 -1.09
CA ALA A 415 21.81 -29.09 -0.40
C ALA A 415 21.92 -30.44 -1.14
N TRP A 416 22.22 -31.50 -0.38
CA TRP A 416 22.34 -32.82 -0.95
C TRP A 416 21.06 -33.62 -0.72
N GLN A 417 20.55 -34.29 -1.77
CA GLN A 417 19.36 -35.12 -1.68
C GLN A 417 19.44 -36.16 -0.54
N SER A 418 20.62 -36.77 -0.35
CA SER A 418 20.85 -37.74 0.72
C SER A 418 20.63 -37.17 2.13
N ASP A 419 20.99 -35.90 2.36
CA ASP A 419 20.83 -35.26 3.65
C ASP A 419 19.36 -34.86 3.88
N VAL A 420 18.71 -34.37 2.81
CA VAL A 420 17.27 -34.10 2.86
C VAL A 420 16.47 -35.38 3.04
N ASP A 421 16.83 -36.47 2.36
CA ASP A 421 16.19 -37.78 2.56
C ASP A 421 16.31 -38.30 4.00
N LYS A 422 17.47 -38.15 4.59
CA LYS A 422 17.70 -38.49 5.99
C LYS A 422 16.88 -37.60 6.94
N LEU A 423 16.77 -36.31 6.62
CA LEU A 423 15.99 -35.36 7.40
C LEU A 423 14.49 -35.66 7.28
N GLN A 424 13.95 -35.71 6.05
CA GLN A 424 12.52 -35.90 5.84
C GLN A 424 12.00 -37.26 6.38
N SER A 425 12.84 -38.29 6.40
CA SER A 425 12.47 -39.61 6.95
C SER A 425 12.22 -39.63 8.48
N GLN A 426 12.57 -38.56 9.18
CA GLN A 426 12.39 -38.45 10.64
C GLN A 426 11.04 -37.82 11.02
N TYR A 427 10.26 -37.36 10.04
CA TYR A 427 9.02 -36.62 10.27
C TYR A 427 7.86 -37.21 9.47
N ASP A 428 6.66 -37.07 10.02
CA ASP A 428 5.42 -37.54 9.37
C ASP A 428 4.89 -36.50 8.37
N LEU A 429 5.22 -35.23 8.59
CA LEU A 429 4.74 -34.08 7.83
C LEU A 429 5.78 -32.96 7.85
N VAL A 430 5.90 -32.23 6.75
CA VAL A 430 6.76 -31.05 6.64
C VAL A 430 5.91 -29.81 6.32
N ILE A 431 6.09 -28.73 7.06
CA ILE A 431 5.45 -27.44 6.81
C ILE A 431 6.54 -26.44 6.42
N PHE A 432 6.48 -25.92 5.20
CA PHE A 432 7.29 -24.79 4.78
C PHE A 432 6.59 -23.50 5.18
N ASN A 433 7.20 -22.74 6.08
CA ASN A 433 6.70 -21.46 6.57
C ASN A 433 7.42 -20.33 5.83
N LEU A 434 6.78 -19.78 4.79
CA LEU A 434 7.36 -18.78 3.90
C LEU A 434 6.91 -17.38 4.27
N ASN A 435 7.85 -16.51 4.57
CA ASN A 435 7.63 -15.07 4.71
C ASN A 435 8.81 -14.33 4.09
N ALA A 436 8.89 -14.39 2.76
CA ALA A 436 9.96 -13.82 1.98
C ALA A 436 9.45 -12.74 1.04
N PHE A 437 10.23 -11.67 0.89
CA PHE A 437 10.03 -10.70 -0.18
C PHE A 437 10.53 -11.29 -1.50
N PHE A 438 9.90 -10.89 -2.60
CA PHE A 438 10.37 -11.27 -3.93
C PHE A 438 11.66 -10.50 -4.26
N VAL A 439 12.81 -11.00 -3.79
CA VAL A 439 14.12 -10.35 -3.97
C VAL A 439 15.13 -11.36 -4.49
N ALA A 440 16.16 -10.86 -5.14
CA ALA A 440 17.32 -11.51 -5.72
C ALA A 440 17.48 -13.03 -5.51
N GLN A 441 17.73 -13.75 -6.57
CA GLN A 441 17.83 -15.22 -6.69
C GLN A 441 18.78 -15.93 -5.68
N TRP A 442 19.59 -15.20 -4.94
CA TRP A 442 20.58 -15.72 -4.02
C TRP A 442 20.33 -15.35 -2.56
N SER A 443 19.12 -14.84 -2.24
CA SER A 443 18.74 -14.63 -0.86
C SER A 443 18.50 -15.95 -0.14
N GLU A 444 18.72 -15.99 1.15
CA GLU A 444 18.53 -17.17 1.99
C GLU A 444 17.14 -17.80 1.83
N PRO A 445 16.02 -17.05 1.82
CA PRO A 445 14.71 -17.60 1.59
C PRO A 445 14.54 -18.29 0.23
N HIS A 446 15.16 -17.78 -0.83
CA HIS A 446 15.12 -18.43 -2.13
C HIS A 446 15.82 -19.79 -2.13
N MET A 447 16.94 -19.92 -1.41
CA MET A 447 17.60 -21.21 -1.24
C MET A 447 16.69 -22.24 -0.58
N HIS A 448 15.90 -21.83 0.42
CA HIS A 448 14.91 -22.70 1.06
C HIS A 448 13.77 -23.06 0.12
N ILE A 449 13.29 -22.12 -0.69
CA ILE A 449 12.26 -22.38 -1.72
C ILE A 449 12.77 -23.46 -2.68
N TRP A 450 13.99 -23.32 -3.20
CA TRP A 450 14.54 -24.31 -4.11
C TRP A 450 14.80 -25.67 -3.44
N THR A 451 15.27 -25.69 -2.21
CA THR A 451 15.48 -26.95 -1.50
C THR A 451 14.19 -27.66 -1.15
N SER A 452 13.03 -26.97 -1.18
CA SER A 452 11.73 -27.61 -0.96
C SER A 452 11.43 -28.71 -1.99
N HIS A 453 11.96 -28.60 -3.21
CA HIS A 453 11.82 -29.61 -4.24
C HIS A 453 12.54 -30.93 -3.90
N LEU A 454 13.56 -30.87 -3.04
CA LEU A 454 14.28 -32.06 -2.56
C LEU A 454 13.46 -32.87 -1.54
N PHE A 455 12.41 -32.28 -0.96
CA PHE A 455 11.48 -32.97 -0.06
C PHE A 455 10.41 -33.72 -0.88
N ASP A 456 10.85 -34.59 -1.79
CA ASP A 456 10.02 -35.33 -2.74
C ASP A 456 9.27 -36.52 -2.13
N LYS A 457 9.75 -37.03 -0.99
CA LYS A 457 9.17 -38.17 -0.24
C LYS A 457 8.28 -37.74 0.92
N ALA A 458 8.37 -36.48 1.33
CA ALA A 458 7.60 -35.96 2.44
C ALA A 458 6.18 -35.53 2.02
N LYS A 459 5.22 -35.67 2.90
CA LYS A 459 3.97 -34.92 2.81
C LYS A 459 4.25 -33.47 3.17
N LYS A 460 3.92 -32.55 2.28
CA LYS A 460 4.25 -31.15 2.45
C LYS A 460 3.01 -30.26 2.53
N ILE A 461 3.08 -29.24 3.36
CA ILE A 461 2.17 -28.08 3.37
C ILE A 461 3.03 -26.84 3.16
N ILE A 462 2.69 -26.04 2.17
CA ILE A 462 3.31 -24.74 1.96
C ILE A 462 2.40 -23.69 2.58
N VAL A 463 2.93 -22.89 3.50
CA VAL A 463 2.27 -21.73 4.11
C VAL A 463 2.99 -20.47 3.66
N ASN A 464 2.31 -19.62 2.92
CA ASN A 464 2.90 -18.45 2.28
C ASN A 464 2.33 -17.14 2.83
N TYR A 465 3.16 -16.36 3.52
CA TYR A 465 2.89 -14.97 3.92
C TYR A 465 3.45 -13.94 2.92
N GLY A 466 4.33 -14.39 2.03
CA GLY A 466 5.05 -13.58 1.06
C GLY A 466 4.26 -13.27 -0.21
N SER A 467 4.98 -13.23 -1.33
CA SER A 467 4.39 -12.96 -2.64
C SER A 467 3.39 -14.05 -3.06
N PRO A 468 2.20 -13.70 -3.54
CA PRO A 468 1.23 -14.67 -4.06
C PRO A 468 1.73 -15.37 -5.32
N TYR A 469 2.71 -14.81 -6.02
CA TYR A 469 3.34 -15.41 -7.20
C TYR A 469 4.14 -16.69 -6.86
N PHE A 470 4.49 -16.92 -5.60
CA PHE A 470 5.21 -18.15 -5.22
C PHE A 470 4.43 -19.41 -5.58
N ALA A 471 3.11 -19.39 -5.46
CA ALA A 471 2.27 -20.54 -5.76
C ALA A 471 2.41 -21.04 -7.21
N SER A 472 2.54 -20.12 -8.18
CA SER A 472 2.65 -20.44 -9.60
C SER A 472 4.09 -20.56 -10.10
N GLU A 473 5.00 -19.79 -9.52
CA GLU A 473 6.37 -19.69 -10.03
C GLU A 473 7.33 -20.69 -9.38
N TYR A 474 7.13 -20.97 -8.09
CA TYR A 474 8.06 -21.83 -7.34
C TYR A 474 7.43 -23.12 -6.82
N PHE A 475 6.11 -23.16 -6.64
CA PHE A 475 5.39 -24.32 -6.11
C PHE A 475 4.21 -24.73 -7.00
N PRO A 476 4.37 -24.80 -8.34
CA PRO A 476 3.24 -25.08 -9.24
C PRO A 476 2.61 -26.46 -9.03
N GLU A 477 3.40 -27.45 -8.58
CA GLU A 477 2.99 -28.83 -8.43
C GLU A 477 2.78 -29.27 -6.97
N ASP A 478 3.01 -28.37 -5.99
CA ASP A 478 2.82 -28.74 -4.59
C ASP A 478 1.33 -28.84 -4.26
N PRO A 479 0.86 -30.04 -3.81
CA PRO A 479 -0.56 -30.36 -3.74
C PRO A 479 -1.29 -29.72 -2.56
N THR A 480 -0.56 -29.10 -1.63
CA THR A 480 -1.17 -28.42 -0.47
C THR A 480 -0.50 -27.07 -0.26
N PHE A 481 -1.23 -25.99 -0.56
CA PHE A 481 -0.73 -24.63 -0.53
C PHE A 481 -1.75 -23.69 0.12
N ILE A 482 -1.29 -22.88 1.09
CA ILE A 482 -2.08 -21.87 1.81
C ILE A 482 -1.47 -20.50 1.62
N GLU A 483 -2.26 -19.55 1.12
CA GLU A 483 -1.93 -18.13 1.09
C GLU A 483 -2.52 -17.44 2.31
N MET A 484 -1.66 -16.84 3.11
CA MET A 484 -2.10 -16.17 4.34
C MET A 484 -2.68 -14.78 4.06
N ASN A 485 -2.22 -14.07 3.05
CA ASN A 485 -2.63 -12.71 2.68
C ASN A 485 -2.61 -11.70 3.86
N THR A 486 -1.86 -11.99 4.90
CA THR A 486 -1.74 -11.24 6.15
C THR A 486 -0.31 -11.31 6.68
N THR A 487 -0.01 -10.57 7.74
CA THR A 487 1.29 -10.65 8.41
C THR A 487 1.29 -11.77 9.47
N PRO A 488 2.43 -12.46 9.68
CA PRO A 488 2.55 -13.48 10.71
C PRO A 488 2.60 -12.83 12.11
N THR A 489 1.49 -12.94 12.85
CA THR A 489 1.37 -12.51 14.24
C THR A 489 0.84 -13.69 15.09
N LYS A 490 0.80 -13.52 16.41
CA LYS A 490 0.25 -14.54 17.31
C LYS A 490 -1.18 -14.94 16.91
N GLU A 491 -1.99 -13.95 16.56
CA GLU A 491 -3.40 -14.15 16.17
C GLU A 491 -3.51 -14.88 14.83
N THR A 492 -2.76 -14.44 13.81
CA THR A 492 -2.85 -15.02 12.47
C THR A 492 -2.22 -16.41 12.38
N VAL A 493 -1.15 -16.66 13.13
CA VAL A 493 -0.57 -18.01 13.25
C VAL A 493 -1.53 -18.95 13.98
N LYS A 494 -2.22 -18.48 15.03
CA LYS A 494 -3.27 -19.27 15.67
C LYS A 494 -4.40 -19.61 14.70
N MET A 495 -4.88 -18.65 13.90
CA MET A 495 -5.91 -18.90 12.87
C MET A 495 -5.43 -19.89 11.83
N LEU A 496 -4.16 -19.82 11.41
CA LEU A 496 -3.57 -20.80 10.52
C LEU A 496 -3.69 -22.20 11.13
N VAL A 497 -3.23 -22.38 12.36
CA VAL A 497 -3.25 -23.69 13.03
C VAL A 497 -4.69 -24.19 13.24
N ASP A 498 -5.61 -23.33 13.68
CA ASP A 498 -7.03 -23.68 13.81
C ASP A 498 -7.60 -24.18 12.46
N GLY A 499 -7.21 -23.57 11.35
CA GLY A 499 -7.62 -24.02 10.01
C GLY A 499 -6.91 -25.31 9.56
N LEU A 500 -5.61 -25.46 9.86
CA LEU A 500 -4.87 -26.69 9.57
C LEU A 500 -5.49 -27.91 10.25
N PHE A 501 -6.06 -27.73 11.44
CA PHE A 501 -6.72 -28.80 12.21
C PHE A 501 -8.24 -28.87 12.00
N GLY A 502 -8.81 -27.96 11.22
CA GLY A 502 -10.23 -28.00 10.83
C GLY A 502 -11.19 -27.33 11.81
N ASP A 503 -10.70 -26.61 12.84
CA ASP A 503 -11.55 -25.85 13.76
C ASP A 503 -12.21 -24.65 13.08
N ILE A 504 -11.54 -24.07 12.08
CA ILE A 504 -12.09 -23.04 11.20
C ILE A 504 -11.90 -23.43 9.72
N LYS A 505 -12.72 -22.86 8.86
CA LYS A 505 -12.56 -23.01 7.41
C LYS A 505 -11.79 -21.83 6.84
N PHE A 506 -10.86 -22.09 5.92
CA PHE A 506 -10.26 -21.06 5.09
C PHE A 506 -11.26 -20.67 4.00
N THR A 507 -11.68 -19.41 3.97
CA THR A 507 -12.72 -18.91 3.08
C THR A 507 -12.21 -17.95 2.02
N GLY A 508 -10.99 -17.42 2.20
CA GLY A 508 -10.35 -16.50 1.28
C GLY A 508 -10.13 -17.11 -0.11
N LYS A 509 -9.92 -16.22 -1.07
CA LYS A 509 -9.55 -16.56 -2.45
C LYS A 509 -8.16 -16.05 -2.76
N SER A 510 -7.49 -16.63 -3.76
CA SER A 510 -6.25 -16.02 -4.25
C SER A 510 -6.52 -14.62 -4.79
N ILE A 511 -5.61 -13.71 -4.49
CA ILE A 511 -5.65 -12.34 -5.03
C ILE A 511 -5.21 -12.28 -6.50
N LEU A 512 -4.62 -13.34 -7.02
CA LEU A 512 -4.26 -13.50 -8.43
C LEU A 512 -5.27 -14.40 -9.13
N THR A 513 -5.86 -13.90 -10.22
CA THR A 513 -6.86 -14.66 -11.00
C THR A 513 -6.25 -15.76 -11.86
N LYS A 514 -4.96 -15.68 -12.13
CA LYS A 514 -4.22 -16.64 -12.97
C LYS A 514 -3.52 -17.75 -12.18
N VAL A 515 -3.50 -17.67 -10.86
CA VAL A 515 -2.93 -18.73 -10.01
C VAL A 515 -4.02 -19.77 -9.74
N LYS A 516 -3.81 -20.98 -10.24
CA LYS A 516 -4.67 -22.13 -9.99
C LYS A 516 -4.05 -23.04 -8.95
#